data_078af0d1e0b3a234b57f637642d4dc93
#
_entry.id   078af0d1e0b3a234b57f637642d4dc93
#
_cell.length_a   1.000
_cell.length_b   1.000
_cell.length_c   1.000
_cell.angle_alpha   90.00
_cell.angle_beta   90.00
_cell.angle_gamma   90.00
#
_symmetry.space_group_name_H-M   'P 1'
#
loop_
_entity.id
_entity.type
_entity.pdbx_description
1 polymer ?
#
loop_
_entity_poly.entity_id
_entity_poly.type
_entity_poly.pdbx_seq_one_letter_code
_entity_poly.pdbx_strand_id
1 'polypeptide(L)'
;PRQFHLPDIDVIVGDILHSRVARSDVHALTTLGVPEVRAIGPETLLPKHLDKLGVHVFHDMNEGLKDVDVIIMLRLQNERMTGALLPSAGEYFRHYGLTPQKLALAKPDAIVMHPGPMNRGVEIHSAVADGPQAVILPQVTFGIAVRMAVMSIVAGN
;
A
#
# COMPACT_ATOMS: atom_id res chain seq x y z
N PRO A 1 -26.60 13.35 -0.51
CA PRO A 1 -25.39 12.87 -1.18
C PRO A 1 -24.31 12.74 -0.13
N ARG A 2 -23.77 11.52 0.08
CA ARG A 2 -22.61 11.35 0.95
C ARG A 2 -21.47 12.10 0.27
N GLN A 3 -20.94 13.10 0.93
CA GLN A 3 -19.76 13.81 0.48
C GLN A 3 -18.61 12.80 0.47
N PHE A 4 -18.01 12.57 -0.68
CA PHE A 4 -16.85 11.70 -0.80
C PHE A 4 -15.67 12.46 -0.20
N HIS A 5 -15.20 12.04 0.96
CA HIS A 5 -14.00 12.58 1.58
C HIS A 5 -12.82 11.70 1.15
N LEU A 6 -11.84 12.31 0.51
CA LEU A 6 -10.55 11.69 0.32
C LEU A 6 -9.83 11.60 1.68
N PRO A 7 -9.05 10.55 1.91
CA PRO A 7 -8.15 10.51 3.06
C PRO A 7 -7.13 11.65 2.99
N ASP A 8 -6.61 12.08 4.14
CA ASP A 8 -5.60 13.13 4.20
C ASP A 8 -4.21 12.56 3.87
N ILE A 9 -3.90 11.36 4.36
CA ILE A 9 -2.59 10.73 4.23
C ILE A 9 -2.74 9.27 3.81
N ASP A 10 -2.28 8.96 2.60
CA ASP A 10 -2.19 7.59 2.08
C ASP A 10 -0.73 7.14 2.04
N VAL A 11 -0.48 5.90 2.46
CA VAL A 11 0.86 5.33 2.40
C VAL A 11 0.89 4.01 1.63
N ILE A 12 1.86 3.88 0.73
CA ILE A 12 2.18 2.65 -0.01
C ILE A 12 3.47 2.07 0.55
N VAL A 13 3.42 0.82 1.01
CA VAL A 13 4.54 0.16 1.70
C VAL A 13 5.03 -1.06 0.93
N GLY A 14 6.33 -1.12 0.67
CA GLY A 14 6.99 -2.32 0.15
C GLY A 14 7.80 -2.14 -1.12
N ASP A 15 7.69 -3.10 -2.04
CA ASP A 15 8.39 -3.08 -3.32
C ASP A 15 7.66 -2.19 -4.34
N ILE A 16 7.91 -0.89 -4.27
CA ILE A 16 7.27 0.09 -5.15
C ILE A 16 7.92 0.06 -6.54
N LEU A 17 9.22 -0.23 -6.60
CA LEU A 17 9.99 -0.23 -7.85
C LEU A 17 9.44 -1.23 -8.89
N HIS A 18 9.10 -2.44 -8.45
CA HIS A 18 8.63 -3.51 -9.32
C HIS A 18 7.10 -3.66 -9.36
N SER A 19 6.37 -2.87 -8.55
CA SER A 19 4.93 -2.97 -8.44
C SER A 19 4.19 -2.13 -9.49
N ARG A 20 3.39 -2.81 -10.33
CA ARG A 20 2.44 -2.15 -11.22
C ARG A 20 1.32 -1.46 -10.45
N VAL A 21 0.90 -2.08 -9.34
CA VAL A 21 -0.13 -1.54 -8.45
C VAL A 21 0.33 -0.21 -7.88
N ALA A 22 1.50 -0.17 -7.23
CA ALA A 22 2.03 1.07 -6.66
C ALA A 22 2.13 2.20 -7.70
N ARG A 23 2.56 1.88 -8.93
CA ARG A 23 2.64 2.89 -10.00
C ARG A 23 1.26 3.47 -10.33
N SER A 24 0.25 2.63 -10.46
CA SER A 24 -1.12 3.08 -10.72
C SER A 24 -1.69 3.86 -9.55
N ASP A 25 -1.45 3.40 -8.32
CA ASP A 25 -1.97 4.04 -7.10
C ASP A 25 -1.35 5.43 -6.89
N VAL A 26 -0.04 5.59 -7.08
CA VAL A 26 0.63 6.90 -7.01
C VAL A 26 -0.03 7.88 -7.98
N HIS A 27 -0.22 7.48 -9.24
CA HIS A 27 -0.86 8.36 -10.23
C HIS A 27 -2.33 8.64 -9.89
N ALA A 28 -3.07 7.66 -9.42
CA ALA A 28 -4.47 7.84 -9.05
C ALA A 28 -4.62 8.78 -7.84
N LEU A 29 -3.87 8.54 -6.78
CA LEU A 29 -3.95 9.33 -5.53
C LEU A 29 -3.53 10.79 -5.76
N THR A 30 -2.43 11.01 -6.48
CA THR A 30 -1.97 12.37 -6.81
C THR A 30 -2.93 13.10 -7.75
N THR A 31 -3.53 12.39 -8.73
CA THR A 31 -4.53 12.98 -9.64
C THR A 31 -5.84 13.31 -8.92
N LEU A 32 -6.25 12.49 -7.96
CA LEU A 32 -7.44 12.72 -7.14
C LEU A 32 -7.25 13.86 -6.14
N GLY A 33 -6.00 14.27 -5.90
CA GLY A 33 -5.68 15.37 -4.99
C GLY A 33 -5.64 14.95 -3.52
N VAL A 34 -5.22 13.70 -3.23
CA VAL A 34 -4.89 13.29 -1.86
C VAL A 34 -3.81 14.23 -1.33
N PRO A 35 -4.03 14.90 -0.18
CA PRO A 35 -3.12 15.93 0.31
C PRO A 35 -1.70 15.45 0.54
N GLU A 36 -1.53 14.23 1.05
CA GLU A 36 -0.21 13.64 1.27
C GLU A 36 -0.17 12.17 0.86
N VAL A 37 0.69 11.83 -0.10
CA VAL A 37 0.98 10.46 -0.51
C VAL A 37 2.37 10.09 -0.06
N ARG A 38 2.50 9.00 0.70
CA ARG A 38 3.77 8.49 1.23
C ARG A 38 4.16 7.17 0.57
N ALA A 39 5.46 6.95 0.46
CA ALA A 39 6.06 5.69 0.05
C ALA A 39 7.04 5.22 1.11
N ILE A 40 6.89 3.97 1.61
CA ILE A 40 7.79 3.39 2.60
C ILE A 40 8.43 2.13 2.04
N GLY A 41 9.75 2.03 2.13
CA GLY A 41 10.49 0.83 1.76
C GLY A 41 11.99 0.98 1.85
N PRO A 42 12.74 -0.11 1.66
CA PRO A 42 14.19 -0.03 1.53
C PRO A 42 14.57 0.74 0.26
N GLU A 43 15.67 1.46 0.30
CA GLU A 43 16.15 2.28 -0.82
C GLU A 43 16.25 1.48 -2.14
N THR A 44 16.61 0.19 -2.04
CA THR A 44 16.73 -0.71 -3.20
C THR A 44 15.39 -1.04 -3.87
N LEU A 45 14.27 -0.86 -3.19
CA LEU A 45 12.91 -1.15 -3.68
C LEU A 45 12.08 0.11 -3.94
N LEU A 46 12.68 1.28 -3.86
CA LEU A 46 12.03 2.55 -4.17
C LEU A 46 12.56 3.13 -5.48
N PRO A 47 11.68 3.56 -6.41
CA PRO A 47 12.10 4.27 -7.61
C PRO A 47 12.79 5.59 -7.24
N LYS A 48 13.85 5.94 -8.00
CA LYS A 48 14.45 7.27 -7.89
C LYS A 48 13.43 8.33 -8.34
N HIS A 49 13.48 9.48 -7.69
CA HIS A 49 12.66 10.65 -8.04
C HIS A 49 11.14 10.49 -7.85
N LEU A 50 10.69 9.68 -6.88
CA LEU A 50 9.28 9.65 -6.46
C LEU A 50 8.80 11.01 -5.94
N ASP A 51 9.70 11.80 -5.38
CA ASP A 51 9.46 13.18 -4.94
C ASP A 51 8.91 14.07 -6.07
N LYS A 52 9.36 13.86 -7.31
CA LYS A 52 8.86 14.59 -8.48
C LYS A 52 7.42 14.28 -8.86
N LEU A 53 6.89 13.18 -8.33
CA LEU A 53 5.48 12.80 -8.47
C LEU A 53 4.62 13.27 -7.30
N GLY A 54 5.18 14.08 -6.38
CA GLY A 54 4.47 14.55 -5.20
C GLY A 54 4.38 13.50 -4.09
N VAL A 55 5.28 12.50 -4.07
CA VAL A 55 5.29 11.43 -3.07
C VAL A 55 6.40 11.68 -2.04
N HIS A 56 6.06 11.62 -0.76
CA HIS A 56 7.01 11.70 0.34
C HIS A 56 7.62 10.33 0.63
N VAL A 57 8.94 10.22 0.57
CA VAL A 57 9.66 8.96 0.72
C VAL A 57 10.15 8.77 2.15
N PHE A 58 9.89 7.60 2.72
CA PHE A 58 10.34 7.19 4.05
C PHE A 58 11.07 5.84 3.98
N HIS A 59 12.11 5.70 4.78
CA HIS A 59 12.84 4.44 4.95
C HIS A 59 12.57 3.78 6.31
N ASP A 60 11.93 4.50 7.22
CA ASP A 60 11.48 4.01 8.52
C ASP A 60 9.96 3.93 8.57
N MET A 61 9.44 2.72 8.89
CA MET A 61 8.01 2.48 9.06
C MET A 61 7.39 3.31 10.18
N ASN A 62 8.15 3.52 11.27
CA ASN A 62 7.61 4.22 12.42
C ASN A 62 7.40 5.72 12.14
N GLU A 63 8.21 6.29 11.26
CA GLU A 63 8.05 7.67 10.83
C GLU A 63 6.96 7.81 9.77
N GLY A 64 7.01 6.93 8.77
CA GLY A 64 6.10 7.01 7.63
C GLY A 64 4.65 6.64 7.93
N LEU A 65 4.39 5.87 9.00
CA LEU A 65 3.03 5.45 9.41
C LEU A 65 2.32 6.44 10.34
N LYS A 66 2.99 7.49 10.83
CA LYS A 66 2.37 8.44 11.76
C LYS A 66 1.16 9.12 11.13
N ASP A 67 0.02 9.04 11.82
CA ASP A 67 -1.24 9.70 11.49
C ASP A 67 -1.81 9.37 10.09
N VAL A 68 -1.45 8.22 9.53
CA VAL A 68 -1.92 7.75 8.23
C VAL A 68 -3.38 7.29 8.30
N ASP A 69 -4.15 7.59 7.26
CA ASP A 69 -5.54 7.16 7.08
C ASP A 69 -5.65 5.82 6.35
N VAL A 70 -4.82 5.64 5.32
CA VAL A 70 -4.87 4.44 4.45
C VAL A 70 -3.47 3.84 4.30
N ILE A 71 -3.36 2.55 4.58
CA ILE A 71 -2.11 1.79 4.42
C ILE A 71 -2.30 0.76 3.32
N ILE A 72 -1.58 0.90 2.22
CA ILE A 72 -1.56 -0.04 1.11
C ILE A 72 -0.29 -0.87 1.19
N MET A 73 -0.42 -2.12 1.67
CA MET A 73 0.70 -3.05 1.73
C MET A 73 0.89 -3.74 0.39
N LEU A 74 2.10 -3.72 -0.14
CA LEU A 74 2.43 -4.41 -1.38
C LEU A 74 2.97 -5.81 -1.10
N ARG A 75 2.60 -6.75 -1.96
CA ARG A 75 3.19 -8.10 -1.95
C ARG A 75 4.67 -8.02 -2.30
N LEU A 76 5.51 -8.67 -1.50
CA LEU A 76 6.91 -8.88 -1.84
C LEU A 76 7.01 -10.00 -2.91
N GLN A 77 7.47 -9.64 -4.11
CA GLN A 77 7.56 -10.57 -5.26
C GLN A 77 8.94 -11.21 -5.31
N ASN A 78 9.20 -12.20 -4.44
CA ASN A 78 10.50 -12.90 -4.37
C ASN A 78 10.90 -13.54 -5.71
N GLU A 79 9.93 -13.98 -6.51
CA GLU A 79 10.13 -14.57 -7.82
C GLU A 79 10.69 -13.62 -8.90
N ARG A 80 10.61 -12.32 -8.68
CA ARG A 80 11.14 -11.27 -9.60
C ARG A 80 12.47 -10.68 -9.15
N MET A 81 12.93 -11.05 -7.99
CA MET A 81 14.18 -10.55 -7.43
C MET A 81 15.34 -11.47 -7.82
N THR A 82 15.95 -11.20 -8.95
CA THR A 82 17.24 -11.78 -9.33
C THR A 82 18.35 -10.99 -8.68
N GLY A 83 18.90 -11.51 -7.57
CA GLY A 83 20.03 -10.91 -6.87
C GLY A 83 19.73 -10.55 -5.40
N ALA A 84 20.78 -10.20 -4.66
CA ALA A 84 20.73 -9.87 -3.24
C ALA A 84 20.14 -8.47 -2.95
N LEU A 85 18.93 -8.20 -3.45
CA LEU A 85 18.25 -6.90 -3.27
C LEU A 85 17.59 -6.77 -1.90
N LEU A 86 17.39 -7.89 -1.21
CA LEU A 86 16.80 -7.92 0.12
C LEU A 86 17.58 -8.81 1.07
N PRO A 87 17.66 -8.39 2.34
CA PRO A 87 17.96 -9.29 3.43
C PRO A 87 16.89 -10.41 3.48
N SER A 88 17.08 -11.39 4.35
CA SER A 88 16.13 -12.51 4.51
C SER A 88 14.67 -12.00 4.70
N ALA A 89 13.67 -12.83 4.36
CA ALA A 89 12.26 -12.51 4.60
C ALA A 89 11.97 -12.10 6.05
N GLY A 90 12.68 -12.70 7.03
CA GLY A 90 12.55 -12.34 8.42
C GLY A 90 13.09 -10.95 8.76
N GLU A 91 14.17 -10.54 8.12
CA GLU A 91 14.72 -9.19 8.27
C GLU A 91 13.83 -8.15 7.62
N TYR A 92 13.31 -8.45 6.42
CA TYR A 92 12.31 -7.61 5.77
C TYR A 92 11.07 -7.44 6.66
N PHE A 93 10.52 -8.53 7.22
CA PHE A 93 9.37 -8.46 8.12
C PHE A 93 9.64 -7.58 9.35
N ARG A 94 10.83 -7.70 9.93
CA ARG A 94 11.21 -6.89 11.11
C ARG A 94 11.17 -5.40 10.81
N HIS A 95 11.68 -4.98 9.65
CA HIS A 95 11.76 -3.57 9.28
C HIS A 95 10.49 -3.05 8.61
N TYR A 96 9.93 -3.80 7.66
CA TYR A 96 8.85 -3.34 6.77
C TYR A 96 7.55 -4.15 6.88
N GLY A 97 7.51 -5.22 7.66
CA GLY A 97 6.28 -5.94 7.94
C GLY A 97 5.32 -5.12 8.81
N LEU A 98 4.05 -5.04 8.41
CA LEU A 98 3.01 -4.36 9.17
C LEU A 98 2.55 -5.25 10.32
N THR A 99 2.97 -4.91 11.54
CA THR A 99 2.58 -5.57 12.79
C THR A 99 1.51 -4.75 13.52
N PRO A 100 0.79 -5.32 14.52
CA PRO A 100 -0.16 -4.56 15.33
C PRO A 100 0.46 -3.32 15.99
N GLN A 101 1.72 -3.43 16.43
CA GLN A 101 2.45 -2.31 17.06
C GLN A 101 2.72 -1.18 16.07
N LYS A 102 3.08 -1.51 14.83
CA LYS A 102 3.30 -0.51 13.77
C LYS A 102 1.97 0.09 13.30
N LEU A 103 0.92 -0.72 13.16
CA LEU A 103 -0.42 -0.24 12.82
C LEU A 103 -0.96 0.77 13.84
N ALA A 104 -0.62 0.61 15.12
CA ALA A 104 -1.02 1.54 16.18
C ALA A 104 -0.40 2.95 16.05
N LEU A 105 0.55 3.17 15.14
CA LEU A 105 1.11 4.49 14.82
C LEU A 105 0.24 5.29 13.85
N ALA A 106 -0.58 4.60 13.07
CA ALA A 106 -1.56 5.21 12.18
C ALA A 106 -2.79 5.69 12.99
N LYS A 107 -3.72 6.37 12.32
CA LYS A 107 -4.97 6.78 12.96
C LYS A 107 -5.76 5.54 13.45
N PRO A 108 -6.52 5.65 14.54
CA PRO A 108 -7.30 4.52 15.09
C PRO A 108 -8.30 3.91 14.11
N ASP A 109 -8.79 4.69 13.17
CA ASP A 109 -9.74 4.31 12.11
C ASP A 109 -9.05 4.08 10.75
N ALA A 110 -7.72 4.08 10.70
CA ALA A 110 -6.97 3.78 9.50
C ALA A 110 -7.36 2.42 8.91
N ILE A 111 -7.46 2.35 7.60
CA ILE A 111 -7.75 1.10 6.89
C ILE A 111 -6.48 0.48 6.31
N VAL A 112 -6.45 -0.86 6.28
CA VAL A 112 -5.34 -1.63 5.70
C VAL A 112 -5.83 -2.32 4.44
N MET A 113 -5.15 -2.06 3.33
CA MET A 113 -5.40 -2.61 2.01
C MET A 113 -4.23 -3.48 1.54
N HIS A 114 -4.51 -4.43 0.66
CA HIS A 114 -3.50 -5.27 0.03
C HIS A 114 -4.05 -5.79 -1.32
N PRO A 115 -3.30 -5.72 -2.42
CA PRO A 115 -3.77 -6.15 -3.74
C PRO A 115 -3.96 -7.66 -3.87
N GLY A 116 -3.44 -8.45 -2.89
CA GLY A 116 -3.47 -9.92 -2.92
C GLY A 116 -2.60 -10.55 -4.03
N PRO A 117 -2.28 -11.84 -3.88
CA PRO A 117 -2.30 -12.59 -2.62
C PRO A 117 -1.25 -12.09 -1.63
N MET A 118 -1.52 -12.18 -0.32
CA MET A 118 -0.60 -11.71 0.72
C MET A 118 0.35 -12.82 1.20
N ASN A 119 1.57 -12.46 1.59
CA ASN A 119 2.53 -13.34 2.27
C ASN A 119 2.54 -13.02 3.78
N ARG A 120 1.74 -13.76 4.55
CA ARG A 120 1.67 -13.59 6.01
C ARG A 120 3.02 -13.86 6.65
N GLY A 121 3.45 -12.99 7.55
CA GLY A 121 4.78 -13.07 8.18
C GLY A 121 5.93 -12.56 7.30
N VAL A 122 5.63 -11.95 6.16
CA VAL A 122 6.62 -11.30 5.28
C VAL A 122 6.32 -9.80 5.15
N GLU A 123 5.22 -9.40 4.55
CA GLU A 123 4.82 -7.98 4.47
C GLU A 123 3.76 -7.60 5.50
N ILE A 124 2.97 -8.58 5.99
CA ILE A 124 1.87 -8.32 6.91
C ILE A 124 1.75 -9.41 7.97
N HIS A 125 1.52 -9.02 9.22
CA HIS A 125 1.24 -9.96 10.32
C HIS A 125 -0.21 -10.46 10.23
N SER A 126 -0.45 -11.74 10.54
CA SER A 126 -1.80 -12.35 10.46
C SER A 126 -2.83 -11.60 11.29
N ALA A 127 -2.48 -11.15 12.50
CA ALA A 127 -3.39 -10.39 13.35
C ALA A 127 -3.81 -9.03 12.76
N VAL A 128 -3.01 -8.44 11.87
CA VAL A 128 -3.38 -7.23 11.13
C VAL A 128 -4.26 -7.60 9.94
N ALA A 129 -3.87 -8.62 9.17
CA ALA A 129 -4.61 -9.06 7.98
C ALA A 129 -6.04 -9.53 8.31
N ASP A 130 -6.23 -10.10 9.50
CA ASP A 130 -7.53 -10.59 9.99
C ASP A 130 -8.18 -9.61 10.99
N GLY A 131 -7.55 -8.45 11.21
CA GLY A 131 -8.02 -7.43 12.15
C GLY A 131 -9.16 -6.56 11.58
N PRO A 132 -9.81 -5.78 12.44
CA PRO A 132 -10.97 -4.96 12.06
C PRO A 132 -10.67 -3.83 11.08
N GLN A 133 -9.41 -3.38 11.01
CA GLN A 133 -8.96 -2.33 10.10
C GLN A 133 -8.63 -2.87 8.70
N ALA A 134 -8.53 -4.20 8.51
CA ALA A 134 -8.25 -4.81 7.22
C ALA A 134 -9.50 -4.84 6.33
N VAL A 135 -9.44 -4.14 5.20
CA VAL A 135 -10.49 -4.11 4.18
C VAL A 135 -10.12 -4.92 2.93
N ILE A 136 -9.20 -5.87 3.08
CA ILE A 136 -8.60 -6.64 1.98
C ILE A 136 -9.65 -7.47 1.22
N LEU A 137 -10.54 -8.17 1.90
CA LEU A 137 -11.60 -8.96 1.26
C LEU A 137 -12.68 -8.07 0.62
N PRO A 138 -13.21 -7.04 1.28
CA PRO A 138 -14.08 -6.07 0.63
C PRO A 138 -13.46 -5.41 -0.60
N GLN A 139 -12.17 -5.07 -0.55
CA GLN A 139 -11.42 -4.53 -1.68
C GLN A 139 -11.47 -5.43 -2.92
N VAL A 140 -11.33 -6.76 -2.75
CA VAL A 140 -11.43 -7.74 -3.85
C VAL A 140 -12.82 -7.68 -4.49
N THR A 141 -13.88 -7.68 -3.67
CA THR A 141 -15.28 -7.63 -4.14
C THR A 141 -15.55 -6.33 -4.90
N PHE A 142 -15.19 -5.19 -4.34
CA PHE A 142 -15.34 -3.89 -5.00
C PHE A 142 -14.51 -3.77 -6.28
N GLY A 143 -13.30 -4.36 -6.30
CA GLY A 143 -12.45 -4.39 -7.48
C GLY A 143 -13.11 -5.09 -8.67
N ILE A 144 -13.90 -6.14 -8.43
CA ILE A 144 -14.68 -6.81 -9.49
C ILE A 144 -15.77 -5.87 -10.01
N ALA A 145 -16.55 -5.26 -9.12
CA ALA A 145 -17.64 -4.36 -9.50
C ALA A 145 -17.14 -3.13 -10.30
N VAL A 146 -16.04 -2.52 -9.87
CA VAL A 146 -15.41 -1.40 -10.57
C VAL A 146 -14.92 -1.80 -11.96
N ARG A 147 -14.27 -2.96 -12.10
CA ARG A 147 -13.84 -3.46 -13.44
C ARG A 147 -15.02 -3.70 -14.36
N MET A 148 -16.09 -4.29 -13.87
CA MET A 148 -17.31 -4.49 -14.65
C MET A 148 -17.90 -3.17 -15.14
N ALA A 149 -17.97 -2.17 -14.26
CA ALA A 149 -18.45 -0.84 -14.61
C ALA A 149 -17.56 -0.17 -15.68
N VAL A 150 -16.24 -0.21 -15.52
CA VAL A 150 -15.29 0.34 -16.50
C VAL A 150 -15.42 -0.37 -17.85
N MET A 151 -15.51 -1.69 -17.86
CA MET A 151 -15.67 -2.46 -19.09
C MET A 151 -16.98 -2.12 -19.81
N SER A 152 -18.08 -1.98 -19.06
CA SER A 152 -19.38 -1.55 -19.62
C SER A 152 -19.29 -0.17 -20.28
N ILE A 153 -18.70 0.81 -19.58
CA ILE A 153 -18.54 2.17 -20.11
C ILE A 153 -17.66 2.18 -21.37
N VAL A 154 -16.54 1.47 -21.36
CA VAL A 154 -15.61 1.43 -22.50
C VAL A 154 -16.20 0.67 -23.70
N ALA A 155 -17.05 -0.34 -23.44
CA ALA A 155 -17.74 -1.09 -24.49
C ALA A 155 -18.94 -0.34 -25.09
N GLY A 156 -19.31 0.83 -24.54
CA GLY A 156 -20.42 1.63 -25.03
C GLY A 156 -21.83 1.11 -24.68
N ASN A 157 -21.91 0.32 -23.60
CA ASN A 157 -23.17 -0.21 -23.06
C ASN A 157 -23.66 0.63 -21.87
#